data_5472ed6c2f2756b1275cc7c0472a5985
#
_entry.id   5472ed6c2f2756b1275cc7c0472a5985
#
_cell.length_a   1.000
_cell.length_b   1.000
_cell.length_c   1.000
_cell.angle_alpha   90.00
_cell.angle_beta   90.00
_cell.angle_gamma   90.00
#
_symmetry.space_group_name_H-M   'P 1'
#
loop_
_entity.id
_entity.type
_entity.pdbx_description
1 polymer ?
#
loop_
_entity_poly.entity_id
_entity_poly.type
_entity_poly.pdbx_seq_one_letter_code
_entity_poly.pdbx_strand_id
1 'polypeptide(L)'
;MMMKKQALNPYLPSWEYIPDGEPYVFDGRVYVYGSHDFYNGYVFCMGDYVCWSAPVDDLGSWRYEGVIYPRNEDPENKEGKMCLYAPDVTVGPDGRYYLYYALDKLPIISVAVCDTPAGKYEFYGYVHYQDGTRLGERAGDEPQFDPGVLTEGNVTYLYTGFCGRGDKSRTGSRVCVLDRDMLTIIREPETIVPGIEYAAGTEWEGHSFFEASSIRKHADTYYFVYSSEVMHELCYATSDSPLGGFHYGGVIVSNCDLHIDSYKPADMPAAYGANNHGSIVQIGEDWYIFYHRQTNGSWYSRQGCAEKIVIKEDGSIDQVELTSCGLNGGPLVGKGTYPAYLACNLFTDRPSAYIGGDGYPKVMQDGKDGDEYDGYVGNIQNSATAGFKYFDIQNVSSITITARGYASGVFEVRTKWDGPVLAELPIAYTNVWEDYTAPITIENGVHAIYLTFRGQGNCHLKSFELK
;
A
#
# COMPACT_ATOMS: atom_id res chain seq x y z
N MET A 1 -22.85 -20.95 12.14
CA MET A 1 -21.57 -20.29 11.88
C MET A 1 -21.84 -19.32 10.74
N MET A 2 -21.74 -18.00 10.95
CA MET A 2 -21.78 -17.06 9.82
C MET A 2 -20.58 -17.34 8.93
N MET A 3 -20.77 -17.41 7.61
CA MET A 3 -19.64 -17.53 6.70
C MET A 3 -18.80 -16.26 6.83
N LYS A 4 -17.48 -16.43 7.05
CA LYS A 4 -16.50 -15.34 7.08
C LYS A 4 -16.58 -14.58 5.75
N LYS A 5 -16.63 -13.26 5.81
CA LYS A 5 -16.59 -12.41 4.62
C LYS A 5 -15.21 -12.55 3.94
N GLN A 6 -15.19 -12.69 2.61
CA GLN A 6 -13.93 -12.68 1.88
C GLN A 6 -13.25 -11.31 2.06
N ALA A 7 -11.99 -11.33 2.43
CA ALA A 7 -11.15 -10.15 2.42
C ALA A 7 -10.59 -9.96 1.01
N LEU A 8 -10.73 -8.78 0.46
CA LEU A 8 -10.38 -8.46 -0.92
C LEU A 8 -9.20 -7.48 -0.95
N ASN A 9 -8.63 -7.24 -2.13
CA ASN A 9 -7.54 -6.29 -2.30
C ASN A 9 -7.86 -5.34 -3.48
N PRO A 10 -7.86 -4.01 -3.30
CA PRO A 10 -7.57 -3.24 -2.06
C PRO A 10 -8.46 -3.63 -0.88
N TYR A 11 -7.91 -3.54 0.35
CA TYR A 11 -8.61 -4.07 1.53
C TYR A 11 -9.68 -3.14 2.10
N LEU A 12 -9.63 -1.84 1.81
CA LEU A 12 -10.66 -0.85 2.16
C LEU A 12 -11.72 -0.72 1.05
N PRO A 13 -12.82 -0.04 1.30
CA PRO A 13 -13.79 0.30 0.24
C PRO A 13 -13.11 1.00 -0.93
N SER A 14 -13.59 0.76 -2.16
CA SER A 14 -12.94 1.24 -3.38
C SER A 14 -12.90 2.76 -3.55
N TRP A 15 -13.68 3.49 -2.77
CA TRP A 15 -13.70 4.95 -2.71
C TRP A 15 -12.77 5.53 -1.62
N GLU A 16 -12.08 4.67 -0.86
CA GLU A 16 -11.15 5.08 0.19
C GLU A 16 -9.70 4.98 -0.27
N TYR A 17 -8.92 6.02 -0.02
CA TYR A 17 -7.54 6.16 -0.50
C TYR A 17 -6.60 6.42 0.68
N ILE A 18 -6.26 5.35 1.41
CA ILE A 18 -5.31 5.37 2.53
C ILE A 18 -4.02 4.67 2.09
N PRO A 19 -3.05 5.41 1.56
CA PRO A 19 -1.69 4.90 1.32
C PRO A 19 -0.84 4.92 2.60
N ASP A 20 0.40 4.48 2.47
CA ASP A 20 1.43 4.58 3.49
C ASP A 20 1.00 3.86 4.79
N GLY A 21 0.31 2.71 4.62
CA GLY A 21 -0.37 2.03 5.72
C GLY A 21 0.58 1.37 6.71
N GLU A 22 0.52 1.82 7.97
CA GLU A 22 1.16 1.22 9.14
C GLU A 22 0.12 0.42 9.93
N PRO A 23 0.10 -0.92 9.77
CA PRO A 23 -0.86 -1.78 10.46
C PRO A 23 -0.38 -2.16 11.85
N TYR A 24 -1.31 -2.22 12.80
CA TYR A 24 -1.09 -2.69 14.16
C TYR A 24 -2.24 -3.55 14.67
N VAL A 25 -1.93 -4.54 15.49
CA VAL A 25 -2.93 -5.35 16.18
C VAL A 25 -3.04 -4.91 17.63
N PHE A 26 -4.19 -4.34 17.99
CA PHE A 26 -4.53 -3.97 19.36
C PHE A 26 -5.87 -4.60 19.75
N ASP A 27 -5.96 -5.21 20.91
CA ASP A 27 -7.19 -5.75 21.49
C ASP A 27 -8.03 -6.62 20.53
N GLY A 28 -7.36 -7.48 19.74
CA GLY A 28 -8.02 -8.38 18.80
C GLY A 28 -8.53 -7.72 17.52
N ARG A 29 -8.08 -6.53 17.19
CA ARG A 29 -8.37 -5.82 15.95
C ARG A 29 -7.10 -5.34 15.27
N VAL A 30 -7.13 -5.35 13.94
CA VAL A 30 -6.12 -4.69 13.11
C VAL A 30 -6.57 -3.25 12.90
N TYR A 31 -5.70 -2.31 13.19
CA TYR A 31 -5.86 -0.88 12.89
C TYR A 31 -4.86 -0.49 11.81
N VAL A 32 -5.27 0.38 10.89
CA VAL A 32 -4.37 0.93 9.86
C VAL A 32 -4.32 2.43 10.00
N TYR A 33 -3.10 2.93 10.14
CA TYR A 33 -2.75 4.34 10.12
C TYR A 33 -2.01 4.63 8.83
N GLY A 34 -2.36 5.71 8.16
CA GLY A 34 -1.73 6.07 6.89
C GLY A 34 -2.03 7.51 6.51
N SER A 35 -1.38 7.96 5.47
CA SER A 35 -1.76 9.20 4.81
C SER A 35 -3.19 9.09 4.27
N HIS A 36 -3.78 10.23 3.89
CA HIS A 36 -5.12 10.23 3.30
C HIS A 36 -5.11 11.01 1.99
N ASP A 37 -5.12 10.30 0.88
CA ASP A 37 -5.25 10.86 -0.45
C ASP A 37 -6.72 11.11 -0.80
N PHE A 38 -6.97 11.91 -1.84
CA PHE A 38 -8.30 12.13 -2.39
C PHE A 38 -8.43 11.50 -3.77
N TYR A 39 -9.62 11.06 -4.12
CA TYR A 39 -9.94 10.65 -5.47
C TYR A 39 -9.69 11.81 -6.44
N ASN A 40 -8.90 11.55 -7.50
CA ASN A 40 -8.42 12.59 -8.41
C ASN A 40 -7.67 13.74 -7.71
N GLY A 41 -7.00 13.46 -6.59
CA GLY A 41 -6.14 14.43 -5.91
C GLY A 41 -5.05 15.00 -6.84
N TYR A 42 -4.57 16.20 -6.53
CA TYR A 42 -3.55 16.90 -7.32
C TYR A 42 -2.24 17.10 -6.56
N VAL A 43 -2.21 16.73 -5.29
CA VAL A 43 -1.02 16.62 -4.42
C VAL A 43 -1.21 15.44 -3.49
N PHE A 44 -0.13 14.98 -2.85
CA PHE A 44 -0.17 13.90 -1.87
C PHE A 44 -0.92 14.31 -0.59
N CYS A 45 -1.59 13.38 0.05
CA CYS A 45 -2.03 13.45 1.45
C CYS A 45 -2.94 14.66 1.72
N MET A 46 -3.95 14.86 0.87
CA MET A 46 -4.86 16.01 0.98
C MET A 46 -5.86 15.89 2.14
N GLY A 47 -6.05 14.69 2.70
CA GLY A 47 -7.00 14.41 3.77
C GLY A 47 -6.43 14.63 5.17
N ASP A 48 -7.33 14.65 6.17
CA ASP A 48 -6.98 14.51 7.58
C ASP A 48 -6.67 13.03 7.87
N TYR A 49 -5.92 12.72 8.93
CA TYR A 49 -5.75 11.32 9.29
C TYR A 49 -7.05 10.71 9.76
N VAL A 50 -7.40 9.60 9.14
CA VAL A 50 -8.51 8.73 9.50
C VAL A 50 -7.98 7.36 9.93
N CYS A 51 -8.80 6.57 10.60
CA CYS A 51 -8.44 5.21 10.97
C CYS A 51 -9.53 4.23 10.54
N TRP A 52 -9.10 3.09 10.06
CA TRP A 52 -9.93 1.93 9.77
C TRP A 52 -9.47 0.73 10.59
N SER A 53 -10.40 -0.12 11.00
CA SER A 53 -10.06 -1.33 11.73
C SER A 53 -10.91 -2.52 11.33
N ALA A 54 -10.35 -3.73 11.48
CA ALA A 54 -11.05 -4.99 11.26
C ALA A 54 -10.76 -5.98 12.40
N PRO A 55 -11.71 -6.87 12.76
CA PRO A 55 -11.42 -7.98 13.69
C PRO A 55 -10.34 -8.89 13.09
N VAL A 56 -9.40 -9.38 13.91
CA VAL A 56 -8.32 -10.30 13.45
C VAL A 56 -8.85 -11.62 12.88
N ASP A 57 -10.07 -12.02 13.26
CA ASP A 57 -10.73 -13.23 12.79
C ASP A 57 -11.69 -12.98 11.60
N ASP A 58 -11.90 -11.72 11.20
CA ASP A 58 -12.74 -11.33 10.05
C ASP A 58 -12.16 -10.10 9.32
N LEU A 59 -11.05 -10.28 8.62
CA LEU A 59 -10.32 -9.23 7.89
C LEU A 59 -11.08 -8.70 6.65
N GLY A 60 -12.23 -9.25 6.32
CA GLY A 60 -13.15 -8.72 5.31
C GLY A 60 -14.15 -7.69 5.86
N SER A 61 -14.17 -7.44 7.17
CA SER A 61 -15.16 -6.58 7.84
C SER A 61 -14.51 -5.31 8.42
N TRP A 62 -13.99 -4.47 7.54
CA TRP A 62 -13.43 -3.18 7.90
C TRP A 62 -14.50 -2.20 8.37
N ARG A 63 -14.18 -1.43 9.39
CA ARG A 63 -15.00 -0.38 9.98
C ARG A 63 -14.25 0.94 9.97
N TYR A 64 -14.92 2.01 9.54
CA TYR A 64 -14.44 3.38 9.67
C TYR A 64 -14.51 3.83 11.13
N GLU A 65 -13.39 4.22 11.71
CA GLU A 65 -13.31 4.69 13.09
C GLU A 65 -13.47 6.23 13.19
N GLY A 66 -13.32 6.93 12.08
CA GLY A 66 -13.45 8.38 11.99
C GLY A 66 -12.15 9.12 11.73
N VAL A 67 -12.22 10.44 11.74
CA VAL A 67 -11.05 11.32 11.72
C VAL A 67 -10.40 11.25 13.09
N ILE A 68 -9.15 10.75 13.12
CA ILE A 68 -8.37 10.60 14.35
C ILE A 68 -7.49 11.82 14.63
N TYR A 69 -7.05 12.56 13.59
CA TYR A 69 -6.24 13.78 13.74
C TYR A 69 -6.45 14.74 12.56
N PRO A 70 -7.10 15.90 12.80
CA PRO A 70 -7.26 16.95 11.79
C PRO A 70 -5.92 17.66 11.53
N ARG A 71 -5.63 18.00 10.27
CA ARG A 71 -4.37 18.66 9.89
C ARG A 71 -4.14 20.02 10.56
N ASN A 72 -5.21 20.71 10.93
CA ASN A 72 -5.13 22.00 11.61
C ASN A 72 -5.03 21.90 13.14
N GLU A 73 -4.91 20.69 13.69
CA GLU A 73 -4.63 20.47 15.12
C GLU A 73 -3.17 20.81 15.46
N ASP A 74 -2.24 20.60 14.51
CA ASP A 74 -0.83 20.99 14.69
C ASP A 74 -0.69 22.52 14.78
N PRO A 75 0.01 23.05 15.83
CA PRO A 75 0.24 24.49 16.01
C PRO A 75 0.91 25.19 14.81
N GLU A 76 1.79 24.48 14.06
CA GLU A 76 2.43 25.02 12.86
C GLU A 76 1.51 25.02 11.64
N ASN A 77 0.35 24.33 11.70
CA ASN A 77 -0.58 24.21 10.59
C ASN A 77 -2.00 24.67 10.90
N LYS A 78 -2.18 25.66 11.76
CA LYS A 78 -3.51 26.17 12.18
C LYS A 78 -4.45 26.53 11.02
N GLU A 79 -3.91 26.90 9.88
CA GLU A 79 -4.69 27.22 8.67
C GLU A 79 -5.02 25.98 7.84
N GLY A 80 -4.49 24.78 8.17
CA GLY A 80 -4.70 23.52 7.46
C GLY A 80 -4.14 23.52 6.03
N LYS A 81 -3.10 24.33 5.76
CA LYS A 81 -2.52 24.48 4.39
C LYS A 81 -1.40 23.50 4.08
N MET A 82 -0.84 22.85 5.10
CA MET A 82 0.15 21.80 4.95
C MET A 82 -0.53 20.43 4.98
N CYS A 83 0.03 19.48 4.23
CA CYS A 83 -0.44 18.10 4.18
C CYS A 83 0.21 17.28 5.29
N LEU A 84 -0.55 16.30 5.80
CA LEU A 84 -0.09 15.30 6.76
C LEU A 84 0.47 14.10 5.98
N TYR A 85 1.79 13.94 5.98
CA TYR A 85 2.48 12.82 5.33
C TYR A 85 2.47 11.55 6.20
N ALA A 86 3.07 10.47 5.70
CA ALA A 86 3.04 9.15 6.30
C ALA A 86 3.24 9.17 7.83
N PRO A 87 2.26 8.66 8.62
CA PRO A 87 2.37 8.54 10.05
C PRO A 87 2.81 7.17 10.48
N ASP A 88 3.36 7.04 11.68
CA ASP A 88 3.47 5.76 12.39
C ASP A 88 3.02 5.91 13.85
N VAL A 89 2.62 4.79 14.47
CA VAL A 89 2.05 4.76 15.82
C VAL A 89 2.78 3.77 16.71
N THR A 90 3.02 4.15 17.96
CA THR A 90 3.52 3.23 18.98
C THR A 90 2.78 3.42 20.30
N VAL A 91 2.80 2.38 21.15
CA VAL A 91 2.33 2.49 22.52
C VAL A 91 3.49 2.92 23.41
N GLY A 92 3.35 4.06 24.06
CA GLY A 92 4.35 4.59 24.98
C GLY A 92 4.44 3.82 26.31
N PRO A 93 5.48 4.10 27.12
CA PRO A 93 5.67 3.46 28.41
C PRO A 93 4.53 3.70 29.43
N ASP A 94 3.73 4.72 29.20
CA ASP A 94 2.54 5.11 29.99
C ASP A 94 1.24 4.44 29.49
N GLY A 95 1.33 3.62 28.43
CA GLY A 95 0.20 2.91 27.83
C GLY A 95 -0.65 3.74 26.88
N ARG A 96 -0.28 4.98 26.58
CA ARG A 96 -0.96 5.80 25.58
C ARG A 96 -0.41 5.54 24.19
N TYR A 97 -1.18 5.92 23.15
CA TYR A 97 -0.84 5.79 21.76
C TYR A 97 -0.24 7.09 21.23
N TYR A 98 0.97 7.03 20.69
CA TYR A 98 1.72 8.16 20.16
C TYR A 98 1.83 8.04 18.65
N LEU A 99 1.30 9.03 17.94
CA LEU A 99 1.30 9.13 16.49
C LEU A 99 2.37 10.14 16.06
N TYR A 100 3.40 9.65 15.36
CA TYR A 100 4.49 10.44 14.79
C TYR A 100 4.17 10.75 13.34
N TYR A 101 4.41 11.99 12.90
CA TYR A 101 4.11 12.40 11.52
C TYR A 101 4.98 13.58 11.09
N ALA A 102 5.03 13.79 9.76
CA ALA A 102 5.67 14.95 9.13
C ALA A 102 4.64 15.84 8.43
N LEU A 103 4.88 17.13 8.41
CA LEU A 103 4.18 18.10 7.59
C LEU A 103 4.99 18.37 6.31
N ASP A 104 4.33 18.51 5.15
CA ASP A 104 4.97 18.58 3.82
C ASP A 104 5.95 19.74 3.63
N LYS A 105 5.94 20.75 4.49
CA LYS A 105 6.77 21.96 4.35
C LYS A 105 7.73 22.21 5.51
N LEU A 106 7.78 21.30 6.46
CA LEU A 106 8.64 21.45 7.65
C LEU A 106 9.63 20.27 7.73
N PRO A 107 10.86 20.54 8.19
CA PRO A 107 11.90 19.51 8.30
C PRO A 107 11.85 18.72 9.62
N ILE A 108 10.73 18.71 10.33
CA ILE A 108 10.60 18.24 11.72
C ILE A 108 9.63 17.05 11.82
N ILE A 109 9.67 16.36 12.96
CA ILE A 109 8.68 15.34 13.32
C ILE A 109 7.79 15.88 14.43
N SER A 110 6.50 15.88 14.15
CA SER A 110 5.42 16.19 15.09
C SER A 110 4.89 14.93 15.75
N VAL A 111 4.35 15.05 16.96
CA VAL A 111 3.78 13.94 17.73
C VAL A 111 2.40 14.33 18.25
N ALA A 112 1.44 13.45 18.08
CA ALA A 112 0.13 13.51 18.68
C ALA A 112 -0.10 12.31 19.60
N VAL A 113 -1.00 12.41 20.57
CA VAL A 113 -1.25 11.38 21.59
C VAL A 113 -2.73 11.12 21.81
N CYS A 114 -3.08 9.86 22.09
CA CYS A 114 -4.43 9.44 22.43
C CYS A 114 -4.42 8.32 23.47
N ASP A 115 -5.50 8.19 24.23
CA ASP A 115 -5.66 7.11 25.22
C ASP A 115 -6.15 5.79 24.59
N THR A 116 -6.62 5.84 23.35
CA THR A 116 -7.15 4.66 22.62
C THR A 116 -6.58 4.60 21.20
N PRO A 117 -6.52 3.41 20.57
CA PRO A 117 -5.87 3.27 19.25
C PRO A 117 -6.52 4.11 18.14
N ALA A 118 -7.83 4.33 18.18
CA ALA A 118 -8.57 5.06 17.14
C ALA A 118 -9.42 6.20 17.72
N GLY A 119 -9.04 6.76 18.86
CA GLY A 119 -9.67 7.95 19.41
C GLY A 119 -9.20 9.22 18.69
N LYS A 120 -9.62 10.35 19.21
CA LYS A 120 -9.12 11.65 18.76
C LYS A 120 -7.75 11.91 19.37
N TYR A 121 -6.74 11.94 18.54
CA TYR A 121 -5.40 12.34 18.94
C TYR A 121 -5.34 13.85 19.15
N GLU A 122 -4.61 14.28 20.15
CA GLU A 122 -4.34 15.67 20.44
C GLU A 122 -2.86 15.96 20.18
N PHE A 123 -2.54 17.15 19.69
CA PHE A 123 -1.14 17.56 19.52
C PHE A 123 -0.40 17.45 20.83
N TYR A 124 0.74 16.76 20.83
CA TYR A 124 1.54 16.50 22.03
C TYR A 124 2.85 17.32 22.06
N GLY A 125 3.56 17.39 20.93
CA GLY A 125 4.82 18.11 20.84
C GLY A 125 5.60 17.84 19.56
N TYR A 126 6.82 18.33 19.53
CA TYR A 126 7.79 18.04 18.46
C TYR A 126 8.97 17.26 19.03
N VAL A 127 9.53 16.34 18.27
CA VAL A 127 10.76 15.66 18.63
C VAL A 127 11.90 16.68 18.69
N HIS A 128 12.66 16.69 19.79
CA HIS A 128 13.68 17.71 20.04
C HIS A 128 14.89 17.19 20.81
N TYR A 129 15.98 17.90 20.70
CA TYR A 129 17.18 17.69 21.51
C TYR A 129 16.98 18.15 22.96
N GLN A 130 17.93 17.81 23.86
CA GLN A 130 17.86 18.17 25.27
C GLN A 130 17.86 19.71 25.54
N ASP A 131 18.36 20.49 24.59
CA ASP A 131 18.34 21.96 24.66
C ASP A 131 17.01 22.58 24.14
N GLY A 132 16.06 21.74 23.69
CA GLY A 132 14.79 22.15 23.16
C GLY A 132 14.81 22.47 21.65
N THR A 133 15.94 22.39 20.97
CA THR A 133 16.00 22.55 19.51
C THR A 133 15.29 21.38 18.84
N ARG A 134 14.37 21.64 17.92
CA ARG A 134 13.62 20.58 17.21
C ARG A 134 14.56 19.79 16.29
N LEU A 135 14.34 18.48 16.22
CA LEU A 135 15.03 17.59 15.28
C LEU A 135 14.72 18.04 13.85
N GLY A 136 15.77 18.26 13.04
CA GLY A 136 15.68 18.80 11.68
C GLY A 136 15.93 20.31 11.59
N GLU A 137 16.02 21.04 12.72
CA GLU A 137 16.29 22.48 12.73
C GLU A 137 17.67 22.85 13.29
N ARG A 138 18.37 21.93 13.92
CA ARG A 138 19.75 22.15 14.38
C ARG A 138 20.69 22.23 13.17
N ALA A 139 21.66 23.11 13.23
CA ALA A 139 22.64 23.24 12.14
C ALA A 139 23.36 21.91 11.86
N GLY A 140 23.24 21.41 10.64
CA GLY A 140 23.77 20.12 10.20
C GLY A 140 22.78 18.95 10.29
N ASP A 141 21.57 19.16 10.80
CA ASP A 141 20.51 18.15 10.73
C ASP A 141 20.07 17.95 9.28
N GLU A 142 19.74 16.70 8.96
CA GLU A 142 18.97 16.38 7.76
C GLU A 142 17.50 16.70 7.98
N PRO A 143 16.74 17.17 6.97
CA PRO A 143 15.30 17.30 7.08
C PRO A 143 14.65 15.95 7.37
N GLN A 144 13.73 15.91 8.30
CA GLN A 144 13.06 14.71 8.75
C GLN A 144 11.84 14.39 7.89
N PHE A 145 11.58 13.11 7.67
CA PHE A 145 10.47 12.64 6.82
C PHE A 145 10.13 11.19 7.14
N ASP A 146 8.88 10.77 6.88
CA ASP A 146 8.37 9.40 7.01
C ASP A 146 8.86 8.69 8.28
N PRO A 147 8.35 9.08 9.46
CA PRO A 147 8.78 8.46 10.70
C PRO A 147 8.32 7.01 10.80
N GLY A 148 9.22 6.12 11.21
CA GLY A 148 8.93 4.80 11.75
C GLY A 148 9.24 4.78 13.24
N VAL A 149 8.44 4.15 14.08
CA VAL A 149 8.62 4.18 15.53
C VAL A 149 8.42 2.82 16.18
N LEU A 150 9.31 2.48 17.12
CA LEU A 150 9.22 1.26 17.91
C LEU A 150 9.49 1.55 19.39
N THR A 151 8.60 1.13 20.28
CA THR A 151 8.82 1.18 21.71
C THR A 151 9.02 -0.23 22.29
N GLU A 152 10.11 -0.44 22.99
CA GLU A 152 10.42 -1.65 23.75
C GLU A 152 10.62 -1.32 25.23
N GLY A 153 9.65 -1.68 26.04
CA GLY A 153 9.65 -1.33 27.47
C GLY A 153 9.62 0.18 27.71
N ASN A 154 10.75 0.74 28.11
CA ASN A 154 10.86 2.20 28.38
C ASN A 154 11.74 2.94 27.34
N VAL A 155 12.07 2.30 26.23
CA VAL A 155 12.94 2.85 25.21
C VAL A 155 12.17 2.97 23.91
N THR A 156 12.21 4.14 23.30
CA THR A 156 11.57 4.39 22.01
C THR A 156 12.62 4.73 20.97
N TYR A 157 12.58 4.04 19.85
CA TYR A 157 13.42 4.24 18.68
C TYR A 157 12.60 4.96 17.61
N LEU A 158 13.12 6.07 17.11
CA LEU A 158 12.52 6.83 16.01
C LEU A 158 13.44 6.75 14.78
N TYR A 159 12.89 6.28 13.69
CA TYR A 159 13.53 6.17 12.38
C TYR A 159 12.94 7.23 11.46
N THR A 160 13.79 7.90 10.67
CA THR A 160 13.34 8.94 9.72
C THR A 160 14.29 9.01 8.54
N GLY A 161 13.87 9.61 7.46
CA GLY A 161 14.73 9.95 6.34
C GLY A 161 14.01 10.10 5.01
N PHE A 162 14.71 10.79 4.10
CA PHE A 162 14.34 10.91 2.69
C PHE A 162 15.63 11.17 1.88
N CYS A 163 15.94 10.35 0.88
CA CYS A 163 17.18 10.41 0.13
C CYS A 163 16.95 10.48 -1.37
N GLY A 164 16.86 11.69 -1.92
CA GLY A 164 16.78 11.91 -3.37
C GLY A 164 18.13 11.78 -4.08
N ARG A 165 18.14 11.32 -5.31
CA ARG A 165 19.31 11.27 -6.17
C ARG A 165 19.92 12.65 -6.36
N GLY A 166 21.26 12.76 -6.20
CA GLY A 166 22.01 14.01 -6.30
C GLY A 166 22.07 14.83 -5.01
N ASP A 167 21.39 14.44 -3.94
CA ASP A 167 21.41 15.11 -2.65
C ASP A 167 22.38 14.43 -1.67
N LYS A 168 23.64 14.87 -1.67
CA LYS A 168 24.69 14.38 -0.78
C LYS A 168 24.56 14.85 0.67
N SER A 169 23.63 15.74 0.98
CA SER A 169 23.37 16.16 2.37
C SER A 169 22.59 15.11 3.15
N ARG A 170 21.99 14.11 2.46
CA ARG A 170 21.16 13.06 3.05
C ARG A 170 21.87 11.72 2.99
N THR A 171 22.20 11.19 4.17
CA THR A 171 23.08 10.02 4.29
C THR A 171 22.32 8.69 4.20
N GLY A 172 21.04 8.66 4.54
CA GLY A 172 20.23 7.45 4.57
C GLY A 172 19.08 7.54 5.56
N SER A 173 18.49 6.39 5.88
CA SER A 173 17.60 6.28 7.03
C SER A 173 18.40 6.42 8.32
N ARG A 174 17.89 7.19 9.26
CA ARG A 174 18.54 7.46 10.55
C ARG A 174 17.68 7.01 11.71
N VAL A 175 18.31 6.53 12.77
CA VAL A 175 17.65 6.15 14.03
C VAL A 175 18.18 7.01 15.17
N CYS A 176 17.28 7.51 16.02
CA CYS A 176 17.60 8.09 17.32
C CYS A 176 16.82 7.42 18.43
N VAL A 177 17.21 7.65 19.69
CA VAL A 177 16.50 7.14 20.88
C VAL A 177 15.85 8.30 21.60
N LEU A 178 14.58 8.12 21.93
CA LEU A 178 13.78 9.07 22.67
C LEU A 178 13.70 8.68 24.16
N ASP A 179 13.59 9.68 25.02
CA ASP A 179 13.29 9.51 26.42
C ASP A 179 11.81 9.08 26.63
N ARG A 180 11.45 8.78 27.86
CA ARG A 180 10.10 8.35 28.26
C ARG A 180 9.00 9.39 27.98
N ASP A 181 9.38 10.65 27.77
CA ASP A 181 8.45 11.70 27.37
C ASP A 181 8.04 11.60 25.88
N MET A 182 8.62 10.64 25.14
CA MET A 182 8.33 10.39 23.72
C MET A 182 8.76 11.52 22.76
N LEU A 183 9.48 12.53 23.26
CA LEU A 183 9.89 13.72 22.50
C LEU A 183 11.39 14.00 22.56
N THR A 184 12.01 13.83 23.73
CA THR A 184 13.39 14.25 23.97
C THR A 184 14.39 13.23 23.46
N ILE A 185 15.31 13.63 22.60
CA ILE A 185 16.41 12.78 22.10
C ILE A 185 17.45 12.58 23.18
N ILE A 186 17.71 11.31 23.54
CA ILE A 186 18.76 10.90 24.49
C ILE A 186 19.93 10.19 23.81
N ARG A 187 19.77 9.78 22.56
CA ARG A 187 20.86 9.30 21.69
C ARG A 187 20.71 9.93 20.32
N GLU A 188 21.76 10.56 19.85
CA GLU A 188 21.85 11.28 18.56
C GLU A 188 21.49 10.39 17.37
N PRO A 189 20.92 10.96 16.29
CA PRO A 189 20.61 10.22 15.08
C PRO A 189 21.84 9.61 14.40
N GLU A 190 21.78 8.30 14.10
CA GLU A 190 22.83 7.56 13.38
C GLU A 190 22.23 6.92 12.11
N THR A 191 22.98 6.89 11.01
CA THR A 191 22.56 6.26 9.75
C THR A 191 22.59 4.74 9.86
N ILE A 192 21.51 4.05 9.46
CA ILE A 192 21.36 2.59 9.53
C ILE A 192 21.31 1.93 8.15
N VAL A 193 20.68 2.56 7.16
CA VAL A 193 20.61 2.12 5.76
C VAL A 193 21.01 3.30 4.88
N PRO A 194 22.04 3.16 4.02
CA PRO A 194 22.54 4.28 3.24
C PRO A 194 21.55 4.71 2.14
N GLY A 195 21.52 6.01 1.87
CA GLY A 195 20.87 6.56 0.68
C GLY A 195 21.73 6.37 -0.58
N ILE A 196 21.13 6.67 -1.74
CA ILE A 196 21.73 6.41 -3.06
C ILE A 196 23.14 6.99 -3.26
N GLU A 197 23.44 8.14 -2.68
CA GLU A 197 24.76 8.78 -2.83
C GLU A 197 25.86 8.07 -2.05
N TYR A 198 25.51 7.11 -1.17
CA TYR A 198 26.42 6.40 -0.26
C TYR A 198 26.37 4.88 -0.42
N ALA A 199 25.51 4.34 -1.30
CA ALA A 199 25.27 2.90 -1.46
C ALA A 199 26.25 2.21 -2.43
N ALA A 200 26.93 2.96 -3.31
CA ALA A 200 27.80 2.37 -4.34
C ALA A 200 28.90 1.48 -3.76
N GLY A 201 29.01 0.25 -4.27
CA GLY A 201 29.97 -0.76 -3.81
C GLY A 201 29.62 -1.43 -2.49
N THR A 202 28.41 -1.19 -1.96
CA THR A 202 27.88 -1.85 -0.77
C THR A 202 26.78 -2.87 -1.15
N GLU A 203 26.28 -3.64 -0.18
CA GLU A 203 25.13 -4.54 -0.37
C GLU A 203 23.82 -3.81 -0.72
N TRP A 204 23.76 -2.50 -0.57
CA TRP A 204 22.62 -1.63 -0.82
C TRP A 204 22.56 -1.07 -2.25
N GLU A 205 23.59 -1.32 -3.07
CA GLU A 205 23.64 -0.78 -4.43
C GLU A 205 22.47 -1.26 -5.28
N GLY A 206 21.68 -0.33 -5.83
CA GLY A 206 20.45 -0.61 -6.58
C GLY A 206 19.18 -0.72 -5.72
N HIS A 207 19.33 -0.83 -4.39
CA HIS A 207 18.25 -0.95 -3.42
C HIS A 207 18.45 -0.06 -2.19
N SER A 208 19.15 1.04 -2.37
CA SER A 208 19.45 1.99 -1.29
C SER A 208 18.17 2.66 -0.75
N PHE A 209 18.27 3.18 0.46
CA PHE A 209 17.14 3.86 1.11
C PHE A 209 16.72 5.12 0.35
N PHE A 210 15.42 5.24 0.08
CA PHE A 210 14.80 6.44 -0.47
C PHE A 210 13.90 7.14 0.57
N GLU A 211 12.88 6.45 1.10
CA GLU A 211 11.92 6.96 2.10
C GLU A 211 11.18 5.80 2.78
N ALA A 212 10.11 6.08 3.52
CA ALA A 212 9.18 5.08 4.06
C ALA A 212 9.78 4.19 5.16
N SER A 213 10.34 4.81 6.20
CA SER A 213 10.89 4.07 7.33
C SER A 213 9.81 3.34 8.12
N SER A 214 9.91 2.02 8.24
CA SER A 214 9.05 1.21 9.10
C SER A 214 9.86 0.11 9.79
N ILE A 215 9.55 -0.18 11.03
CA ILE A 215 10.30 -1.14 11.85
C ILE A 215 9.37 -2.10 12.59
N ARG A 216 9.68 -3.38 12.53
CA ARG A 216 8.98 -4.41 13.30
C ARG A 216 9.99 -5.39 13.89
N LYS A 217 9.61 -6.03 14.98
CA LYS A 217 10.41 -7.10 15.61
C LYS A 217 9.67 -8.42 15.52
N HIS A 218 10.38 -9.45 15.09
CA HIS A 218 9.94 -10.84 15.16
C HIS A 218 11.01 -11.69 15.86
N ALA A 219 10.64 -12.33 16.95
CA ALA A 219 11.58 -13.00 17.85
C ALA A 219 12.72 -12.04 18.27
N ASP A 220 13.97 -12.36 17.96
CA ASP A 220 15.14 -11.54 18.28
C ASP A 220 15.62 -10.70 17.09
N THR A 221 14.88 -10.71 15.96
CA THR A 221 15.27 -10.01 14.73
C THR A 221 14.39 -8.77 14.50
N TYR A 222 15.04 -7.66 14.19
CA TYR A 222 14.40 -6.43 13.75
C TYR A 222 14.33 -6.42 12.22
N TYR A 223 13.16 -6.12 11.69
CA TYR A 223 12.87 -5.97 10.26
C TYR A 223 12.63 -4.49 9.97
N PHE A 224 13.53 -3.87 9.28
CA PHE A 224 13.38 -2.51 8.78
C PHE A 224 12.88 -2.57 7.35
N VAL A 225 11.64 -2.11 7.11
CA VAL A 225 11.01 -2.05 5.79
C VAL A 225 11.12 -0.62 5.27
N TYR A 226 11.42 -0.48 3.98
CA TYR A 226 11.65 0.84 3.38
C TYR A 226 11.40 0.84 1.87
N SER A 227 11.10 2.01 1.30
CA SER A 227 11.09 2.25 -0.14
C SER A 227 12.52 2.47 -0.64
N SER A 228 12.89 1.77 -1.71
CA SER A 228 14.24 1.90 -2.29
C SER A 228 14.34 3.01 -3.33
N GLU A 229 15.55 3.29 -3.79
CA GLU A 229 15.86 4.28 -4.83
C GLU A 229 15.13 4.10 -6.15
N VAL A 230 14.54 2.92 -6.40
CA VAL A 230 13.70 2.64 -7.58
C VAL A 230 12.20 2.86 -7.31
N MET A 231 11.83 3.23 -6.11
CA MET A 231 10.52 3.65 -5.61
C MET A 231 9.41 2.58 -5.64
N HIS A 232 9.24 1.82 -6.73
CA HIS A 232 8.13 0.89 -6.90
C HIS A 232 8.18 -0.34 -5.98
N GLU A 233 9.29 -0.56 -5.29
CA GLU A 233 9.51 -1.72 -4.41
C GLU A 233 9.60 -1.32 -2.95
N LEU A 234 9.11 -2.20 -2.06
CA LEU A 234 9.45 -2.21 -0.65
C LEU A 234 10.49 -3.27 -0.40
N CYS A 235 11.65 -2.82 0.09
CA CYS A 235 12.73 -3.67 0.55
C CYS A 235 12.66 -3.88 2.05
N TYR A 236 13.42 -4.87 2.54
CA TYR A 236 13.64 -5.02 3.96
C TYR A 236 15.12 -5.25 4.27
N ALA A 237 15.47 -4.91 5.48
CA ALA A 237 16.76 -5.20 6.08
C ALA A 237 16.56 -5.81 7.46
N THR A 238 17.49 -6.64 7.90
CA THR A 238 17.41 -7.32 9.20
C THR A 238 18.61 -7.02 10.06
N SER A 239 18.39 -6.96 11.39
CA SER A 239 19.45 -6.83 12.40
C SER A 239 19.02 -7.48 13.70
N ASP A 240 19.98 -7.82 14.56
CA ASP A 240 19.78 -8.21 15.96
C ASP A 240 19.73 -6.98 16.91
N SER A 241 19.90 -5.78 16.37
CA SER A 241 19.87 -4.51 17.10
C SER A 241 19.00 -3.48 16.41
N PRO A 242 18.15 -2.73 17.15
CA PRO A 242 17.33 -1.66 16.56
C PRO A 242 18.17 -0.43 16.16
N LEU A 243 19.42 -0.35 16.56
CA LEU A 243 20.28 0.83 16.41
C LEU A 243 21.31 0.73 15.28
N GLY A 244 21.33 -0.36 14.53
CA GLY A 244 22.28 -0.54 13.42
C GLY A 244 22.65 -2.00 13.19
N GLY A 245 23.65 -2.25 12.34
CA GLY A 245 24.02 -3.61 11.95
C GLY A 245 22.99 -4.26 11.02
N PHE A 246 22.19 -3.45 10.32
CA PHE A 246 21.23 -3.96 9.34
C PHE A 246 21.93 -4.48 8.10
N HIS A 247 21.45 -5.60 7.60
CA HIS A 247 21.84 -6.24 6.34
C HIS A 247 20.67 -6.28 5.38
N TYR A 248 20.93 -6.04 4.09
CA TYR A 248 19.92 -6.09 3.06
C TYR A 248 19.31 -7.49 2.96
N GLY A 249 18.00 -7.59 3.06
CA GLY A 249 17.28 -8.87 3.02
C GLY A 249 16.65 -9.20 1.67
N GLY A 250 16.27 -8.18 0.90
CA GLY A 250 15.60 -8.36 -0.38
C GLY A 250 14.40 -7.43 -0.58
N VAL A 251 13.66 -7.67 -1.67
CA VAL A 251 12.40 -7.02 -1.99
C VAL A 251 11.26 -7.86 -1.43
N ILE A 252 10.29 -7.24 -0.75
CA ILE A 252 9.07 -7.93 -0.26
C ILE A 252 7.96 -7.85 -1.30
N VAL A 253 7.73 -6.67 -1.87
CA VAL A 253 6.67 -6.43 -2.84
C VAL A 253 7.05 -5.30 -3.79
N SER A 254 6.63 -5.41 -5.06
CA SER A 254 6.68 -4.32 -6.04
C SER A 254 5.25 -3.96 -6.44
N ASN A 255 4.85 -2.68 -6.36
CA ASN A 255 3.49 -2.27 -6.72
C ASN A 255 3.18 -2.33 -8.22
N CYS A 256 4.11 -2.83 -9.04
CA CYS A 256 3.91 -3.17 -10.45
C CYS A 256 4.33 -4.61 -10.81
N ASP A 257 4.61 -5.46 -9.82
CA ASP A 257 5.00 -6.88 -9.99
C ASP A 257 6.27 -7.10 -10.83
N LEU A 258 7.20 -6.15 -10.87
CA LEU A 258 8.51 -6.37 -11.47
C LEU A 258 9.30 -7.43 -10.69
N HIS A 259 10.12 -8.20 -11.42
CA HIS A 259 10.95 -9.31 -10.92
C HIS A 259 10.19 -10.54 -10.41
N ILE A 260 8.88 -10.61 -10.66
CA ILE A 260 8.05 -11.81 -10.47
C ILE A 260 7.99 -12.58 -11.79
N ASP A 261 8.36 -13.88 -11.80
CA ASP A 261 8.35 -14.77 -12.96
C ASP A 261 7.42 -15.99 -12.81
N SER A 262 6.71 -16.06 -11.70
CA SER A 262 5.78 -17.17 -11.39
C SER A 262 4.59 -17.27 -12.35
N TYR A 263 4.16 -16.15 -12.98
CA TYR A 263 2.98 -16.13 -13.84
C TYR A 263 3.15 -15.29 -15.13
N LYS A 264 4.21 -14.50 -15.25
CA LYS A 264 4.53 -13.61 -16.38
C LYS A 264 6.05 -13.46 -16.54
N PRO A 265 6.56 -12.87 -17.64
CA PRO A 265 7.97 -12.49 -17.72
C PRO A 265 8.37 -11.51 -16.61
N ALA A 266 9.53 -11.73 -15.97
CA ALA A 266 9.98 -10.98 -14.80
C ALA A 266 10.15 -9.47 -15.04
N ASP A 267 10.53 -9.08 -16.25
CA ASP A 267 10.79 -7.69 -16.66
C ASP A 267 9.54 -6.95 -17.16
N MET A 268 8.37 -7.61 -17.18
CA MET A 268 7.11 -7.00 -17.61
C MET A 268 6.31 -6.51 -16.39
N PRO A 269 6.05 -5.21 -16.27
CA PRO A 269 5.16 -4.71 -15.23
C PRO A 269 3.70 -5.10 -15.50
N ALA A 270 2.97 -5.45 -14.46
CA ALA A 270 1.56 -5.85 -14.53
C ALA A 270 0.59 -4.80 -13.99
N ALA A 271 1.11 -3.71 -13.44
CA ALA A 271 0.35 -2.59 -12.90
C ALA A 271 1.21 -1.32 -12.95
N TYR A 272 0.69 -0.20 -12.45
CA TYR A 272 1.44 1.06 -12.36
C TYR A 272 2.45 0.99 -11.21
N GLY A 273 3.72 1.26 -11.49
CA GLY A 273 4.76 1.50 -10.51
C GLY A 273 4.92 2.99 -10.22
N ALA A 274 5.05 3.33 -8.96
CA ALA A 274 5.40 4.66 -8.47
C ALA A 274 5.95 4.53 -7.03
N ASN A 275 5.96 5.60 -6.23
CA ASN A 275 6.34 5.50 -4.83
C ASN A 275 5.54 4.42 -4.10
N ASN A 276 6.18 3.79 -3.14
CA ASN A 276 5.58 2.74 -2.31
C ASN A 276 5.93 2.99 -0.84
N HIS A 277 5.04 2.66 0.05
CA HIS A 277 5.23 2.74 1.49
C HIS A 277 4.33 1.72 2.17
N GLY A 278 4.84 1.09 3.22
CA GLY A 278 4.08 0.11 3.97
C GLY A 278 4.93 -0.63 5.00
N SER A 279 4.32 -1.61 5.63
CA SER A 279 4.89 -2.33 6.76
C SER A 279 4.46 -3.78 6.81
N ILE A 280 5.22 -4.61 7.52
CA ILE A 280 4.81 -5.97 7.84
C ILE A 280 4.08 -6.03 9.18
N VAL A 281 3.15 -6.97 9.32
CA VAL A 281 2.43 -7.21 10.58
C VAL A 281 2.05 -8.67 10.73
N GLN A 282 2.09 -9.18 11.94
CA GLN A 282 1.52 -10.48 12.29
C GLN A 282 0.05 -10.33 12.69
N ILE A 283 -0.83 -11.07 12.01
CA ILE A 283 -2.26 -11.13 12.31
C ILE A 283 -2.63 -12.60 12.57
N GLY A 284 -2.89 -12.96 13.80
CA GLY A 284 -3.02 -14.36 14.19
C GLY A 284 -1.71 -15.12 14.02
N GLU A 285 -1.72 -16.18 13.22
CA GLU A 285 -0.53 -16.96 12.90
C GLU A 285 0.20 -16.51 11.62
N ASP A 286 -0.45 -15.66 10.83
CA ASP A 286 0.01 -15.24 9.51
C ASP A 286 0.70 -13.87 9.53
N TRP A 287 1.69 -13.70 8.65
CA TRP A 287 2.34 -12.43 8.40
C TRP A 287 1.84 -11.83 7.08
N TYR A 288 1.73 -10.50 7.06
CA TYR A 288 1.29 -9.73 5.90
C TYR A 288 2.22 -8.53 5.67
N ILE A 289 2.46 -8.19 4.39
CA ILE A 289 2.96 -6.90 3.97
C ILE A 289 1.79 -6.02 3.61
N PHE A 290 1.69 -4.84 4.21
CA PHE A 290 0.79 -3.76 3.79
C PHE A 290 1.59 -2.81 2.92
N TYR A 291 0.99 -2.33 1.85
CA TYR A 291 1.61 -1.44 0.86
C TYR A 291 0.51 -0.66 0.13
N HIS A 292 0.85 0.20 -0.81
CA HIS A 292 -0.17 0.87 -1.60
C HIS A 292 0.05 0.73 -3.10
N ARG A 293 -1.01 0.97 -3.88
CA ARG A 293 -0.99 0.95 -5.34
C ARG A 293 -1.64 2.20 -5.91
N GLN A 294 -1.12 2.67 -7.04
CA GLN A 294 -1.67 3.79 -7.81
C GLN A 294 -2.80 3.31 -8.72
N THR A 295 -3.84 2.73 -8.16
CA THR A 295 -4.93 2.07 -8.88
C THR A 295 -5.71 3.02 -9.80
N ASN A 296 -5.80 4.30 -9.44
CA ASN A 296 -6.42 5.35 -10.27
C ASN A 296 -5.49 5.87 -11.39
N GLY A 297 -4.26 5.34 -11.53
CA GLY A 297 -3.28 5.84 -12.49
C GLY A 297 -2.80 7.27 -12.17
N SER A 298 -2.82 7.66 -10.92
CA SER A 298 -2.37 8.95 -10.39
C SER A 298 -1.39 8.74 -9.25
N TRP A 299 -0.41 9.61 -9.12
CA TRP A 299 0.50 9.65 -7.96
C TRP A 299 -0.23 9.95 -6.64
N TYR A 300 -1.38 10.63 -6.72
CA TYR A 300 -2.05 11.29 -5.58
C TYR A 300 -3.38 10.65 -5.19
N SER A 301 -3.66 9.44 -5.71
CA SER A 301 -4.88 8.67 -5.40
C SER A 301 -4.48 7.21 -5.23
N ARG A 302 -3.85 6.89 -4.08
CA ARG A 302 -3.24 5.61 -3.78
C ARG A 302 -4.15 4.80 -2.86
N GLN A 303 -4.38 3.53 -3.17
CA GLN A 303 -5.21 2.63 -2.37
C GLN A 303 -4.35 1.62 -1.60
N GLY A 304 -4.69 1.40 -0.33
CA GLY A 304 -4.04 0.41 0.50
C GLY A 304 -4.32 -1.02 0.06
N CYS A 305 -3.25 -1.80 -0.06
CA CYS A 305 -3.24 -3.22 -0.41
C CYS A 305 -2.44 -4.02 0.61
N ALA A 306 -2.66 -5.32 0.65
CA ALA A 306 -1.89 -6.22 1.51
C ALA A 306 -1.72 -7.59 0.84
N GLU A 307 -0.60 -8.27 1.13
CA GLU A 307 -0.37 -9.63 0.70
C GLU A 307 0.16 -10.47 1.86
N LYS A 308 -0.18 -11.76 1.87
CA LYS A 308 0.38 -12.70 2.82
C LYS A 308 1.84 -12.96 2.50
N ILE A 309 2.71 -12.88 3.50
CA ILE A 309 4.14 -13.21 3.40
C ILE A 309 4.49 -14.38 4.32
N VAL A 310 5.65 -14.98 4.08
CA VAL A 310 6.23 -16.02 4.93
C VAL A 310 7.61 -15.55 5.38
N ILE A 311 7.79 -15.39 6.67
CA ILE A 311 9.12 -15.27 7.28
C ILE A 311 9.65 -16.68 7.44
N LYS A 312 10.72 -17.05 6.71
CA LYS A 312 11.31 -18.37 6.74
C LYS A 312 12.11 -18.62 8.02
N GLU A 313 12.55 -19.84 8.24
CA GLU A 313 13.36 -20.21 9.43
C GLU A 313 14.69 -19.43 9.51
N ASP A 314 15.26 -19.03 8.38
CA ASP A 314 16.47 -18.20 8.31
C ASP A 314 16.19 -16.69 8.41
N GLY A 315 14.94 -16.30 8.61
CA GLY A 315 14.48 -14.91 8.69
C GLY A 315 14.24 -14.25 7.34
N SER A 316 14.49 -14.92 6.22
CA SER A 316 14.28 -14.33 4.88
C SER A 316 12.80 -14.29 4.48
N ILE A 317 12.46 -13.33 3.61
CA ILE A 317 11.12 -13.13 3.04
C ILE A 317 11.27 -13.10 1.52
N ASP A 318 10.53 -13.97 0.81
CA ASP A 318 10.49 -13.92 -0.66
C ASP A 318 9.57 -12.79 -1.13
N GLN A 319 9.87 -12.22 -2.29
CA GLN A 319 8.99 -11.25 -2.94
C GLN A 319 7.66 -11.91 -3.29
N VAL A 320 6.55 -11.22 -2.94
CA VAL A 320 5.19 -11.67 -3.19
C VAL A 320 4.58 -11.00 -4.41
N GLU A 321 3.65 -11.72 -5.07
CA GLU A 321 2.85 -11.22 -6.17
C GLU A 321 1.76 -10.25 -5.69
N LEU A 322 1.38 -9.30 -6.55
CA LEU A 322 0.12 -8.57 -6.41
C LEU A 322 -1.06 -9.50 -6.64
N THR A 323 -2.00 -9.57 -5.69
CA THR A 323 -3.19 -10.41 -5.83
C THR A 323 -4.49 -9.64 -5.55
N SER A 324 -5.62 -10.19 -5.99
CA SER A 324 -6.95 -9.72 -5.58
C SER A 324 -7.40 -10.34 -4.25
N CYS A 325 -6.62 -11.31 -3.73
CA CYS A 325 -6.92 -12.05 -2.51
C CYS A 325 -6.57 -11.27 -1.24
N GLY A 326 -5.46 -10.54 -1.25
CA GLY A 326 -5.02 -9.73 -0.11
C GLY A 326 -5.08 -10.47 1.22
N LEU A 327 -5.75 -9.85 2.17
CA LEU A 327 -5.93 -10.37 3.54
C LEU A 327 -6.82 -11.63 3.62
N ASN A 328 -7.38 -12.12 2.52
CA ASN A 328 -8.05 -13.42 2.50
C ASN A 328 -7.08 -14.57 2.79
N GLY A 329 -5.79 -14.34 2.55
CA GLY A 329 -4.70 -15.27 2.85
C GLY A 329 -4.67 -16.50 1.95
N GLY A 330 -5.50 -16.53 0.89
CA GLY A 330 -5.60 -17.61 -0.09
C GLY A 330 -6.64 -17.30 -1.16
N PRO A 331 -6.85 -18.20 -2.14
CA PRO A 331 -7.75 -17.95 -3.25
C PRO A 331 -9.18 -17.58 -2.84
N LEU A 332 -9.78 -16.66 -3.60
CA LEU A 332 -11.20 -16.30 -3.48
C LEU A 332 -12.07 -17.46 -3.96
N VAL A 333 -13.34 -17.48 -3.54
CA VAL A 333 -14.31 -18.47 -4.00
C VAL A 333 -14.46 -18.36 -5.53
N GLY A 334 -14.41 -19.48 -6.26
CA GLY A 334 -14.40 -19.52 -7.72
C GLY A 334 -15.78 -19.26 -8.36
N LYS A 335 -16.84 -19.06 -7.60
CA LYS A 335 -18.17 -18.68 -8.07
C LYS A 335 -18.68 -17.46 -7.35
N GLY A 336 -19.41 -16.61 -8.07
CA GLY A 336 -19.98 -15.37 -7.54
C GLY A 336 -19.66 -14.15 -8.38
N THR A 337 -20.12 -13.00 -7.92
CA THR A 337 -19.90 -11.71 -8.56
C THR A 337 -18.75 -10.97 -7.86
N TYR A 338 -17.82 -10.48 -8.66
CA TYR A 338 -16.63 -9.74 -8.21
C TYR A 338 -16.58 -8.37 -8.86
N PRO A 339 -16.39 -7.29 -8.09
CA PRO A 339 -16.25 -5.96 -8.65
C PRO A 339 -14.90 -5.83 -9.37
N ALA A 340 -14.90 -5.07 -10.46
CA ALA A 340 -13.71 -4.94 -11.31
C ALA A 340 -12.57 -4.14 -10.65
N TYR A 341 -12.86 -3.32 -9.63
CA TYR A 341 -11.81 -2.58 -8.91
C TYR A 341 -10.81 -3.48 -8.17
N LEU A 342 -11.12 -4.78 -8.00
CA LEU A 342 -10.20 -5.78 -7.46
C LEU A 342 -9.05 -6.16 -8.41
N ALA A 343 -9.02 -5.61 -9.62
CA ALA A 343 -7.97 -5.93 -10.57
C ALA A 343 -6.59 -5.64 -9.96
N CYS A 344 -5.83 -6.71 -9.71
CA CYS A 344 -4.45 -6.63 -9.25
C CYS A 344 -3.49 -6.33 -10.41
N ASN A 345 -3.86 -6.69 -11.64
CA ASN A 345 -3.13 -6.34 -12.85
C ASN A 345 -3.95 -5.39 -13.71
N LEU A 346 -3.35 -4.28 -14.13
CA LEU A 346 -3.93 -3.27 -15.01
C LEU A 346 -2.84 -2.83 -16.01
N PHE A 347 -2.94 -3.29 -17.25
CA PHE A 347 -1.89 -3.07 -18.26
C PHE A 347 -2.45 -3.09 -19.69
N THR A 348 -1.59 -2.79 -20.66
CA THR A 348 -1.87 -2.89 -22.09
C THR A 348 -0.79 -3.75 -22.76
N ASP A 349 -0.88 -3.99 -24.07
CA ASP A 349 0.19 -4.62 -24.86
C ASP A 349 1.51 -3.83 -24.88
N ARG A 350 1.55 -2.65 -24.30
CA ARG A 350 2.74 -1.82 -24.07
C ARG A 350 2.86 -1.49 -22.58
N PRO A 351 3.10 -2.49 -21.73
CA PRO A 351 3.17 -2.28 -20.31
C PRO A 351 4.30 -1.31 -19.95
N SER A 352 4.04 -0.48 -18.94
CA SER A 352 5.01 0.46 -18.39
C SER A 352 5.06 0.31 -16.87
N ALA A 353 6.26 0.30 -16.31
CA ALA A 353 6.48 0.28 -14.87
C ALA A 353 6.12 1.61 -14.19
N TYR A 354 5.86 2.64 -14.96
CA TYR A 354 5.48 3.94 -14.42
C TYR A 354 4.07 4.31 -14.87
N ILE A 355 3.44 5.23 -14.15
CA ILE A 355 2.12 5.74 -14.49
C ILE A 355 2.13 6.17 -15.95
N GLY A 356 1.36 5.43 -16.73
CA GLY A 356 1.31 5.59 -18.19
C GLY A 356 0.44 6.76 -18.61
N GLY A 357 0.55 7.11 -19.90
CA GLY A 357 -0.26 8.11 -20.55
C GLY A 357 -1.70 7.62 -20.82
N ASP A 358 -2.36 8.27 -21.81
CA ASP A 358 -3.70 7.92 -22.24
C ASP A 358 -3.79 6.46 -22.72
N GLY A 359 -4.92 5.80 -22.39
CA GLY A 359 -5.23 4.45 -22.87
C GLY A 359 -4.99 3.33 -21.86
N TYR A 360 -4.39 3.61 -20.70
CA TYR A 360 -4.22 2.62 -19.66
C TYR A 360 -5.50 2.45 -18.82
N PRO A 361 -5.89 1.19 -18.51
CA PRO A 361 -7.02 0.94 -17.63
C PRO A 361 -6.69 1.38 -16.21
N LYS A 362 -7.67 1.93 -15.50
CA LYS A 362 -7.51 2.42 -14.12
C LYS A 362 -8.79 2.28 -13.31
N VAL A 363 -8.67 2.20 -11.99
CA VAL A 363 -9.83 2.24 -11.10
C VAL A 363 -10.39 3.67 -11.07
N MET A 364 -11.68 3.77 -11.31
CA MET A 364 -12.44 5.01 -11.31
C MET A 364 -13.71 4.82 -10.47
N GLN A 365 -14.36 5.93 -10.10
CA GLN A 365 -15.67 5.93 -9.47
C GLN A 365 -16.56 6.99 -10.13
N ASP A 366 -17.89 6.84 -10.03
CA ASP A 366 -18.82 7.89 -10.35
C ASP A 366 -18.82 8.92 -9.20
N GLY A 367 -19.07 10.19 -9.50
CA GLY A 367 -19.04 11.24 -8.48
C GLY A 367 -17.65 11.81 -8.20
N LYS A 368 -17.49 12.41 -7.03
CA LYS A 368 -16.28 13.10 -6.57
C LYS A 368 -15.68 12.39 -5.36
N ASP A 369 -14.57 12.89 -4.88
CA ASP A 369 -13.97 12.44 -3.62
C ASP A 369 -14.96 12.58 -2.45
N GLY A 370 -14.97 11.56 -1.57
CA GLY A 370 -15.90 11.45 -0.44
C GLY A 370 -17.30 10.92 -0.79
N ASP A 371 -17.61 10.72 -2.07
CA ASP A 371 -18.83 10.01 -2.46
C ASP A 371 -18.61 8.49 -2.35
N GLU A 372 -19.48 7.80 -1.61
CA GLU A 372 -19.38 6.35 -1.36
C GLU A 372 -19.94 5.53 -2.54
N TYR A 373 -19.32 5.67 -3.71
CA TYR A 373 -19.66 4.88 -4.89
C TYR A 373 -18.64 3.77 -5.14
N ASP A 374 -19.15 2.57 -5.44
CA ASP A 374 -18.31 1.46 -5.83
C ASP A 374 -17.47 1.80 -7.08
N GLY A 375 -16.18 1.49 -6.99
CA GLY A 375 -15.24 1.64 -8.09
C GLY A 375 -15.50 0.68 -9.24
N TYR A 376 -15.00 1.04 -10.41
CA TYR A 376 -14.96 0.21 -11.61
C TYR A 376 -13.63 0.41 -12.34
N VAL A 377 -13.26 -0.53 -13.21
CA VAL A 377 -12.13 -0.30 -14.11
C VAL A 377 -12.61 0.51 -15.32
N GLY A 378 -12.07 1.70 -15.47
CA GLY A 378 -12.37 2.58 -16.59
C GLY A 378 -11.20 2.78 -17.52
N ASN A 379 -11.40 3.63 -18.55
CA ASN A 379 -10.42 3.91 -19.59
C ASN A 379 -9.92 2.66 -20.32
N ILE A 380 -10.80 1.66 -20.50
CA ILE A 380 -10.47 0.42 -21.20
C ILE A 380 -10.53 0.68 -22.71
N GLN A 381 -9.37 0.64 -23.37
CA GLN A 381 -9.19 0.77 -24.80
C GLN A 381 -8.60 -0.53 -25.37
N ASN A 382 -8.37 -0.57 -26.69
CA ASN A 382 -7.81 -1.77 -27.33
C ASN A 382 -6.53 -2.25 -26.63
N SER A 383 -6.42 -3.53 -26.39
CA SER A 383 -5.38 -4.24 -25.63
C SER A 383 -5.34 -4.03 -24.11
N ALA A 384 -6.17 -3.16 -23.56
CA ALA A 384 -6.25 -3.00 -22.11
C ALA A 384 -6.71 -4.31 -21.44
N THR A 385 -6.01 -4.69 -20.40
CA THR A 385 -6.25 -5.92 -19.64
C THR A 385 -6.45 -5.60 -18.16
N ALA A 386 -7.51 -6.17 -17.59
CA ALA A 386 -7.73 -6.27 -16.15
C ALA A 386 -7.53 -7.73 -15.72
N GLY A 387 -6.59 -7.97 -14.82
CA GLY A 387 -6.29 -9.29 -14.29
C GLY A 387 -6.63 -9.40 -12.81
N PHE A 388 -7.20 -10.55 -12.44
CA PHE A 388 -7.68 -10.87 -11.10
C PHE A 388 -7.05 -12.19 -10.65
N LYS A 389 -6.43 -12.25 -9.50
CA LYS A 389 -5.71 -13.43 -8.98
C LYS A 389 -5.98 -13.60 -7.49
N TYR A 390 -6.31 -14.75 -6.99
CA TYR A 390 -6.64 -16.04 -7.58
C TYR A 390 -8.03 -16.49 -7.11
N PHE A 391 -8.63 -17.45 -7.83
CA PHE A 391 -9.93 -18.04 -7.53
C PHE A 391 -9.84 -19.55 -7.47
N ASP A 392 -10.45 -20.19 -6.48
CA ASP A 392 -10.65 -21.64 -6.44
C ASP A 392 -11.87 -22.01 -7.30
N ILE A 393 -11.62 -22.25 -8.57
CA ILE A 393 -12.64 -22.53 -9.59
C ILE A 393 -13.17 -23.95 -9.42
N GLN A 394 -14.50 -24.09 -9.31
CA GLN A 394 -15.18 -25.37 -9.20
C GLN A 394 -16.44 -25.39 -10.09
N ASN A 395 -16.38 -26.17 -11.18
CA ASN A 395 -17.52 -26.40 -12.09
C ASN A 395 -18.15 -25.09 -12.61
N VAL A 396 -17.31 -24.15 -13.07
CA VAL A 396 -17.75 -22.91 -13.72
C VAL A 396 -18.12 -23.22 -15.17
N SER A 397 -19.29 -22.76 -15.60
CA SER A 397 -19.85 -23.01 -16.94
C SER A 397 -20.17 -21.74 -17.72
N SER A 398 -20.20 -20.58 -17.07
CA SER A 398 -20.42 -19.30 -17.73
C SER A 398 -19.71 -18.18 -17.01
N ILE A 399 -19.40 -17.14 -17.77
CA ILE A 399 -18.92 -15.86 -17.27
C ILE A 399 -19.82 -14.76 -17.78
N THR A 400 -20.17 -13.82 -16.91
CA THR A 400 -20.88 -12.59 -17.23
C THR A 400 -20.03 -11.40 -16.86
N ILE A 401 -19.93 -10.40 -17.73
CA ILE A 401 -19.34 -9.09 -17.37
C ILE A 401 -20.43 -8.02 -17.39
N THR A 402 -20.32 -7.04 -16.49
CA THR A 402 -21.16 -5.83 -16.51
C THR A 402 -20.30 -4.67 -17.02
N ALA A 403 -20.63 -4.14 -18.20
CA ALA A 403 -19.84 -3.10 -18.87
C ALA A 403 -20.72 -1.98 -19.45
N ARG A 404 -20.10 -0.81 -19.69
CA ARG A 404 -20.69 0.33 -20.41
C ARG A 404 -19.60 1.08 -21.20
N GLY A 405 -19.98 1.87 -22.18
CA GLY A 405 -19.06 2.82 -22.81
C GLY A 405 -19.30 3.04 -24.30
N TYR A 406 -18.56 3.97 -24.84
CA TYR A 406 -18.54 4.31 -26.26
C TYR A 406 -17.54 3.39 -26.99
N ALA A 407 -17.79 2.10 -26.94
CA ALA A 407 -16.92 1.08 -27.48
C ALA A 407 -17.71 -0.03 -28.21
N SER A 408 -17.04 -0.69 -29.14
CA SER A 408 -17.50 -1.94 -29.77
C SER A 408 -16.33 -2.88 -29.96
N GLY A 409 -16.52 -4.14 -29.61
CA GLY A 409 -15.47 -5.15 -29.62
C GLY A 409 -15.79 -6.34 -28.78
N VAL A 410 -14.78 -7.01 -28.27
CA VAL A 410 -14.93 -8.21 -27.45
C VAL A 410 -14.03 -8.11 -26.22
N PHE A 411 -14.49 -8.65 -25.09
CA PHE A 411 -13.62 -9.02 -23.99
C PHE A 411 -13.20 -10.48 -24.15
N GLU A 412 -11.91 -10.71 -24.33
CA GLU A 412 -11.29 -12.03 -24.33
C GLU A 412 -11.02 -12.46 -22.90
N VAL A 413 -11.43 -13.67 -22.53
CA VAL A 413 -11.22 -14.27 -21.21
C VAL A 413 -10.10 -15.29 -21.26
N ARG A 414 -9.12 -15.16 -20.37
CA ARG A 414 -8.01 -16.09 -20.19
C ARG A 414 -7.82 -16.42 -18.70
N THR A 415 -7.18 -17.55 -18.41
CA THR A 415 -6.80 -17.95 -17.05
C THR A 415 -5.28 -17.89 -16.79
N LYS A 416 -4.51 -17.48 -17.80
CA LYS A 416 -3.05 -17.28 -17.71
C LYS A 416 -2.67 -16.03 -18.48
N TRP A 417 -1.55 -15.40 -18.13
CA TRP A 417 -1.03 -14.19 -18.75
C TRP A 417 -1.04 -14.25 -20.29
N ASP A 418 -0.43 -15.27 -20.88
CA ASP A 418 -0.39 -15.52 -22.34
C ASP A 418 -1.15 -16.79 -22.73
N GLY A 419 -2.18 -17.14 -21.95
CA GLY A 419 -2.97 -18.35 -22.21
C GLY A 419 -3.91 -18.24 -23.42
N PRO A 420 -4.53 -19.33 -23.84
CA PRO A 420 -5.54 -19.32 -24.87
C PRO A 420 -6.79 -18.54 -24.44
N VAL A 421 -7.50 -17.98 -25.41
CA VAL A 421 -8.83 -17.40 -25.18
C VAL A 421 -9.82 -18.54 -24.91
N LEU A 422 -10.47 -18.50 -23.75
CA LEU A 422 -11.44 -19.50 -23.31
C LEU A 422 -12.88 -19.06 -23.59
N ALA A 423 -13.15 -17.76 -23.63
CA ALA A 423 -14.45 -17.19 -24.00
C ALA A 423 -14.24 -15.79 -24.59
N GLU A 424 -15.23 -15.37 -25.38
CA GLU A 424 -15.35 -14.03 -25.93
C GLU A 424 -16.70 -13.43 -25.55
N LEU A 425 -16.70 -12.21 -25.04
CA LEU A 425 -17.91 -11.47 -24.65
C LEU A 425 -18.02 -10.23 -25.56
N PRO A 426 -18.78 -10.33 -26.66
CA PRO A 426 -19.00 -9.20 -27.54
C PRO A 426 -19.79 -8.11 -26.82
N ILE A 427 -19.29 -6.86 -26.86
CA ILE A 427 -19.95 -5.68 -26.32
C ILE A 427 -20.34 -4.72 -27.43
N ALA A 428 -21.39 -3.97 -27.19
CA ALA A 428 -21.86 -2.91 -28.10
C ALA A 428 -21.86 -1.56 -27.36
N TYR A 429 -21.94 -0.50 -28.15
CA TYR A 429 -22.09 0.85 -27.63
C TYR A 429 -23.31 0.94 -26.69
N THR A 430 -23.08 1.38 -25.48
CA THR A 430 -24.11 1.67 -24.48
C THR A 430 -23.60 2.69 -23.47
N ASN A 431 -24.45 3.58 -23.00
CA ASN A 431 -24.13 4.54 -21.93
C ASN A 431 -24.69 4.11 -20.56
N VAL A 432 -25.28 2.93 -20.49
CA VAL A 432 -25.76 2.30 -19.25
C VAL A 432 -25.02 1.00 -19.01
N TRP A 433 -24.99 0.55 -17.76
CA TRP A 433 -24.43 -0.75 -17.41
C TRP A 433 -25.29 -1.87 -17.99
N GLU A 434 -24.68 -2.75 -18.78
CA GLU A 434 -25.32 -3.91 -19.38
C GLU A 434 -24.50 -5.17 -19.12
N ASP A 435 -25.20 -6.30 -19.02
CA ASP A 435 -24.60 -7.60 -18.79
C ASP A 435 -24.39 -8.34 -20.12
N TYR A 436 -23.18 -8.87 -20.28
CA TYR A 436 -22.76 -9.68 -21.41
C TYR A 436 -22.31 -11.05 -20.90
N THR A 437 -22.90 -12.12 -21.39
CA THR A 437 -22.67 -13.49 -20.90
C THR A 437 -22.15 -14.38 -22.03
N ALA A 438 -21.17 -15.22 -21.70
CA ALA A 438 -20.67 -16.26 -22.57
C ALA A 438 -20.52 -17.59 -21.80
N PRO A 439 -20.69 -18.74 -22.47
CA PRO A 439 -20.28 -20.01 -21.91
C PRO A 439 -18.75 -20.05 -21.81
N ILE A 440 -18.25 -20.71 -20.77
CA ILE A 440 -16.82 -20.90 -20.55
C ILE A 440 -16.59 -22.27 -19.90
N THR A 441 -15.48 -22.90 -20.25
CA THR A 441 -14.99 -24.10 -19.57
C THR A 441 -13.63 -23.80 -18.97
N ILE A 442 -13.53 -23.85 -17.66
CA ILE A 442 -12.31 -23.72 -16.89
C ILE A 442 -12.12 -25.01 -16.08
N GLU A 443 -10.94 -25.58 -16.10
CA GLU A 443 -10.61 -26.74 -15.26
C GLU A 443 -10.78 -26.38 -13.78
N ASN A 444 -11.20 -27.34 -12.94
CA ASN A 444 -11.26 -27.13 -11.51
C ASN A 444 -9.85 -26.89 -10.96
N GLY A 445 -9.72 -25.97 -10.02
CA GLY A 445 -8.43 -25.60 -9.41
C GLY A 445 -8.27 -24.09 -9.22
N VAL A 446 -7.08 -23.69 -8.84
CA VAL A 446 -6.74 -22.28 -8.59
C VAL A 446 -6.31 -21.60 -9.90
N HIS A 447 -7.04 -20.58 -10.29
CA HIS A 447 -6.82 -19.85 -11.55
C HIS A 447 -6.89 -18.34 -11.36
N ALA A 448 -6.18 -17.61 -12.22
CA ALA A 448 -6.41 -16.20 -12.47
C ALA A 448 -7.53 -16.02 -13.51
N ILE A 449 -8.10 -14.81 -13.58
CA ILE A 449 -9.01 -14.37 -14.66
C ILE A 449 -8.43 -13.09 -15.26
N TYR A 450 -8.18 -13.12 -16.57
CA TYR A 450 -7.74 -11.96 -17.34
C TYR A 450 -8.82 -11.58 -18.35
N LEU A 451 -9.24 -10.32 -18.32
CA LEU A 451 -10.22 -9.72 -19.21
C LEU A 451 -9.50 -8.70 -20.10
N THR A 452 -9.24 -9.07 -21.37
CA THR A 452 -8.55 -8.20 -22.33
C THR A 452 -9.55 -7.67 -23.35
N PHE A 453 -9.66 -6.36 -23.49
CA PHE A 453 -10.52 -5.76 -24.51
C PHE A 453 -9.82 -5.70 -25.88
N ARG A 454 -10.53 -6.14 -26.91
CA ARG A 454 -10.14 -6.04 -28.34
C ARG A 454 -11.24 -5.30 -29.10
N GLY A 455 -10.97 -4.08 -29.57
CA GLY A 455 -11.99 -3.32 -30.24
C GLY A 455 -11.64 -1.85 -30.43
N GLN A 456 -12.67 -1.04 -30.59
CA GLN A 456 -12.56 0.39 -30.79
C GLN A 456 -13.30 1.14 -29.70
N GLY A 457 -12.85 2.38 -29.42
CA GLY A 457 -13.48 3.25 -28.44
C GLY A 457 -12.96 3.03 -27.02
N ASN A 458 -13.76 3.45 -26.03
CA ASN A 458 -13.43 3.42 -24.61
C ASN A 458 -14.61 2.87 -23.83
N CYS A 459 -14.38 1.87 -23.02
CA CYS A 459 -15.39 1.27 -22.15
C CYS A 459 -14.94 1.18 -20.70
N HIS A 460 -15.88 0.80 -19.85
CA HIS A 460 -15.72 0.62 -18.43
C HIS A 460 -16.25 -0.77 -18.04
N LEU A 461 -15.60 -1.41 -17.10
CA LEU A 461 -15.94 -2.72 -16.54
C LEU A 461 -16.30 -2.56 -15.07
N LYS A 462 -17.56 -2.86 -14.71
CA LYS A 462 -18.04 -2.75 -13.33
C LYS A 462 -17.74 -3.99 -12.51
N SER A 463 -18.02 -5.16 -13.08
CA SER A 463 -17.92 -6.45 -12.39
C SER A 463 -17.83 -7.59 -13.39
N PHE A 464 -17.46 -8.76 -12.89
CA PHE A 464 -17.65 -10.03 -13.56
C PHE A 464 -18.29 -11.05 -12.61
N GLU A 465 -18.99 -12.04 -13.15
CA GLU A 465 -19.63 -13.12 -12.41
C GLU A 465 -19.24 -14.46 -13.00
N LEU A 466 -18.87 -15.41 -12.16
CA LEU A 466 -18.55 -16.80 -12.49
C LEU A 466 -19.68 -17.71 -11.98
N LYS A 467 -20.31 -18.52 -12.88
CA LYS A 467 -21.42 -19.44 -12.55
C LYS A 467 -21.09 -20.86 -12.87
#